data_14bf2d53daaa14667ef66c37b1b923ee
#
_entry.id   14bf2d53daaa14667ef66c37b1b923ee
#
_cell.length_a   1.000
_cell.length_b   1.000
_cell.length_c   1.000
_cell.angle_alpha   90.00
_cell.angle_beta   90.00
_cell.angle_gamma   90.00
#
_symmetry.space_group_name_H-M   'P 1'
#
loop_
_entity.id
_entity.type
_entity.pdbx_description
1 polymer ?
#
loop_
_entity_poly.entity_id
_entity_poly.type
_entity_poly.pdbx_seq_one_letter_code
_entity_poly.pdbx_strand_id
1 'polypeptide(L)'
;MATRTIVPNADGEGGLGKPNKRFQSIYAYVANCQTYEVANGDVAEKYICKDEVEPGDIVQVCDDTRYDVEKCKKGGGYKVIGVVSTAPGIILNKDTEGVAIALKGKTLCKVQGPIHKGDPIIAHDDGIGISKLNSNLASNSSSKVVGISLEDIEGDEIKKIEIIVV
;
A
#
# COMPACT_ATOMS: atom_id res chain seq x y z
N MET A 1 41.41 10.44 -5.76
CA MET A 1 41.13 11.67 -4.95
C MET A 1 40.05 11.30 -3.94
N ALA A 2 40.28 11.57 -2.64
CA ALA A 2 39.24 11.34 -1.62
C ALA A 2 38.18 12.45 -1.72
N THR A 3 36.91 12.06 -1.73
CA THR A 3 35.78 13.00 -1.73
C THR A 3 35.69 13.64 -0.35
N ARG A 4 35.60 14.96 -0.28
CA ARG A 4 35.45 15.67 1.00
C ARG A 4 34.04 15.42 1.55
N THR A 5 33.95 15.16 2.85
CA THR A 5 32.70 15.10 3.61
C THR A 5 32.12 16.51 3.75
N ILE A 6 30.82 16.68 3.49
CA ILE A 6 30.09 17.91 3.81
C ILE A 6 29.57 17.74 5.24
N VAL A 7 30.01 18.61 6.15
CA VAL A 7 29.61 18.61 7.55
C VAL A 7 29.07 19.98 7.97
N PRO A 8 28.04 20.05 8.81
CA PRO A 8 27.61 21.31 9.45
C PRO A 8 28.62 21.77 10.49
N ASN A 9 28.51 23.03 10.96
CA ASN A 9 29.41 23.56 11.99
C ASN A 9 29.14 22.99 13.38
N ALA A 10 27.90 22.61 13.67
CA ALA A 10 27.48 21.96 14.91
C ALA A 10 26.42 20.90 14.66
N ASP A 11 26.19 20.02 15.65
CA ASP A 11 25.16 19.00 15.58
C ASP A 11 23.76 19.62 15.52
N GLY A 12 22.91 19.07 14.65
CA GLY A 12 21.55 19.58 14.40
C GLY A 12 21.47 20.83 13.55
N GLU A 13 22.59 21.34 13.02
CA GLU A 13 22.63 22.50 12.13
C GLU A 13 22.68 22.09 10.65
N GLY A 14 22.29 23.05 9.81
CA GLY A 14 22.37 22.92 8.36
C GLY A 14 21.23 22.12 7.76
N GLY A 15 21.04 22.29 6.46
CA GLY A 15 20.02 21.60 5.70
C GLY A 15 20.43 21.47 4.23
N LEU A 16 19.98 20.40 3.57
CA LEU A 16 20.15 20.19 2.16
C LEU A 16 18.85 20.54 1.41
N GLY A 17 18.84 21.70 0.77
CA GLY A 17 17.64 22.26 0.13
C GLY A 17 16.78 23.11 1.04
N LYS A 18 15.59 23.49 0.54
CA LYS A 18 14.57 24.27 1.25
C LYS A 18 13.19 23.82 0.79
N PRO A 19 12.09 24.11 1.54
CA PRO A 19 10.73 23.71 1.18
C PRO A 19 10.29 24.08 -0.25
N ASN A 20 10.78 25.20 -0.77
CA ASN A 20 10.50 25.70 -2.13
C ASN A 20 11.67 25.52 -3.13
N LYS A 21 12.78 24.88 -2.73
CA LYS A 21 13.97 24.59 -3.55
C LYS A 21 14.52 23.20 -3.19
N ARG A 22 13.79 22.17 -3.59
CA ARG A 22 14.12 20.76 -3.31
C ARG A 22 15.09 20.20 -4.33
N PHE A 23 15.93 19.27 -3.92
CA PHE A 23 16.64 18.43 -4.86
C PHE A 23 15.68 17.42 -5.48
N GLN A 24 15.86 17.14 -6.77
CA GLN A 24 15.04 16.12 -7.44
C GLN A 24 15.38 14.71 -6.95
N SER A 25 16.67 14.44 -6.73
CA SER A 25 17.15 13.11 -6.32
C SER A 25 18.41 13.22 -5.45
N ILE A 26 18.54 12.26 -4.53
CA ILE A 26 19.75 12.00 -3.76
C ILE A 26 20.13 10.54 -3.99
N TYR A 27 21.35 10.28 -4.46
CA TYR A 27 21.89 8.93 -4.62
C TYR A 27 22.91 8.65 -3.51
N ALA A 28 22.60 7.70 -2.64
CA ALA A 28 23.45 7.29 -1.53
C ALA A 28 23.35 5.76 -1.35
N TYR A 29 24.43 5.14 -0.90
CA TYR A 29 24.40 3.73 -0.48
C TYR A 29 23.63 3.54 0.82
N VAL A 30 23.78 4.47 1.77
CA VAL A 30 23.14 4.43 3.08
C VAL A 30 22.71 5.84 3.46
N ALA A 31 21.53 5.98 4.01
CA ALA A 31 21.04 7.18 4.69
C ALA A 31 20.84 6.86 6.17
N ASN A 32 21.59 7.54 7.06
CA ASN A 32 21.40 7.45 8.51
C ASN A 32 20.66 8.71 8.97
N CYS A 33 19.45 8.56 9.45
CA CYS A 33 18.62 9.67 9.92
C CYS A 33 17.84 9.25 11.17
N GLN A 34 17.52 10.20 12.04
CA GLN A 34 16.66 9.93 13.19
C GLN A 34 15.21 9.81 12.79
N THR A 35 14.77 10.60 11.80
CA THR A 35 13.41 10.64 11.32
C THR A 35 13.41 10.70 9.79
N TYR A 36 12.51 9.96 9.17
CA TYR A 36 12.25 10.01 7.74
C TYR A 36 10.81 10.49 7.51
N GLU A 37 10.65 11.72 7.01
CA GLU A 37 9.34 12.31 6.76
C GLU A 37 9.00 12.21 5.28
N VAL A 38 7.82 11.64 4.98
CA VAL A 38 7.30 11.48 3.63
C VAL A 38 5.92 12.11 3.50
N ALA A 39 5.59 12.60 2.31
CA ALA A 39 4.33 13.30 2.08
C ALA A 39 3.13 12.34 1.93
N ASN A 40 3.37 11.12 1.43
CA ASN A 40 2.32 10.13 1.19
C ASN A 40 2.28 9.07 2.29
N GLY A 41 1.11 8.47 2.51
CA GLY A 41 0.79 7.76 3.74
C GLY A 41 1.03 6.25 3.74
N ASP A 42 1.52 5.65 2.64
CA ASP A 42 1.71 4.20 2.57
C ASP A 42 3.15 3.79 2.27
N VAL A 43 3.48 2.61 2.75
CA VAL A 43 4.69 1.87 2.42
C VAL A 43 4.30 0.76 1.46
N ALA A 44 4.89 0.78 0.26
CA ALA A 44 4.62 -0.21 -0.77
C ALA A 44 5.88 -0.93 -1.23
N GLU A 45 5.68 -2.09 -1.82
CA GLU A 45 6.72 -2.86 -2.48
C GLU A 45 6.26 -3.26 -3.88
N LYS A 46 7.19 -3.35 -4.83
CA LYS A 46 6.87 -3.79 -6.19
C LYS A 46 6.89 -5.31 -6.30
N TYR A 47 5.85 -5.83 -6.94
CA TYR A 47 5.63 -7.26 -7.22
C TYR A 47 5.24 -7.47 -8.68
N ILE A 48 5.68 -8.59 -9.25
CA ILE A 48 5.26 -9.02 -10.59
C ILE A 48 3.84 -9.56 -10.48
N CYS A 49 2.90 -8.85 -11.11
CA CYS A 49 1.49 -9.23 -11.10
C CYS A 49 1.11 -10.02 -12.34
N LYS A 50 0.31 -11.08 -12.14
CA LYS A 50 -0.21 -11.92 -13.21
C LYS A 50 -1.31 -11.25 -14.01
N ASP A 51 -2.19 -10.56 -13.30
CA ASP A 51 -3.37 -9.93 -13.87
C ASP A 51 -3.10 -8.46 -14.17
N GLU A 52 -3.89 -7.88 -15.08
CA GLU A 52 -3.99 -6.44 -15.21
C GLU A 52 -4.73 -5.89 -14.00
N VAL A 53 -4.07 -5.00 -13.25
CA VAL A 53 -4.59 -4.44 -12.01
C VAL A 53 -4.68 -2.93 -12.07
N GLU A 54 -5.64 -2.39 -11.33
CA GLU A 54 -5.86 -0.95 -11.19
C GLU A 54 -5.61 -0.49 -9.75
N PRO A 55 -5.34 0.82 -9.55
CA PRO A 55 -5.25 1.38 -8.21
C PRO A 55 -6.46 1.07 -7.35
N GLY A 56 -6.18 0.53 -6.16
CA GLY A 56 -7.22 0.13 -5.21
C GLY A 56 -7.60 -1.35 -5.29
N ASP A 57 -7.14 -2.11 -6.28
CA ASP A 57 -7.35 -3.56 -6.32
C ASP A 57 -6.63 -4.24 -5.17
N ILE A 58 -7.30 -5.17 -4.50
CA ILE A 58 -6.70 -6.04 -3.51
C ILE A 58 -6.03 -7.21 -4.23
N VAL A 59 -4.80 -7.53 -3.83
CA VAL A 59 -4.03 -8.62 -4.40
C VAL A 59 -3.67 -9.69 -3.38
N GLN A 60 -3.50 -10.91 -3.87
CA GLN A 60 -3.11 -12.09 -3.13
C GLN A 60 -1.86 -12.74 -3.73
N VAL A 61 -1.20 -13.62 -2.99
CA VAL A 61 -0.09 -14.44 -3.51
C VAL A 61 -0.60 -15.30 -4.67
N CYS A 62 0.13 -15.29 -5.77
CA CYS A 62 -0.14 -16.12 -6.94
C CYS A 62 0.42 -17.53 -6.76
N ASP A 63 -0.33 -18.55 -7.19
CA ASP A 63 0.16 -19.94 -7.18
C ASP A 63 1.07 -20.27 -8.38
N ASP A 64 1.05 -19.42 -9.42
CA ASP A 64 1.93 -19.55 -10.58
C ASP A 64 3.29 -18.92 -10.27
N THR A 65 4.34 -19.75 -10.21
CA THR A 65 5.69 -19.35 -9.80
C THR A 65 6.37 -18.30 -10.69
N ARG A 66 5.78 -17.95 -11.82
CA ARG A 66 6.26 -16.87 -12.71
C ARG A 66 5.87 -15.49 -12.21
N TYR A 67 4.91 -15.41 -11.28
CA TYR A 67 4.34 -14.18 -10.75
C TYR A 67 4.34 -14.22 -9.23
N ASP A 68 4.47 -13.06 -8.62
CA ASP A 68 4.42 -12.92 -7.16
C ASP A 68 2.97 -12.85 -6.67
N VAL A 69 2.16 -12.08 -7.41
CA VAL A 69 0.78 -11.74 -7.02
C VAL A 69 -0.21 -11.86 -8.17
N GLU A 70 -1.48 -11.97 -7.81
CA GLU A 70 -2.64 -11.89 -8.70
C GLU A 70 -3.76 -11.12 -8.01
N LYS A 71 -4.80 -10.67 -8.74
CA LYS A 71 -6.02 -10.13 -8.13
C LYS A 71 -6.59 -11.12 -7.13
N CYS A 72 -7.11 -10.63 -6.01
CA CYS A 72 -7.78 -11.53 -5.08
C CYS A 72 -9.03 -12.15 -5.73
N LYS A 73 -9.25 -13.43 -5.41
CA LYS A 73 -10.35 -14.26 -5.89
C LYS A 73 -11.22 -14.70 -4.73
N LYS A 74 -12.44 -15.03 -5.01
CA LYS A 74 -13.38 -15.58 -4.03
C LYS A 74 -12.77 -16.80 -3.33
N GLY A 75 -12.72 -16.75 -2.01
CA GLY A 75 -12.14 -17.80 -1.19
C GLY A 75 -10.61 -17.72 -0.98
N GLY A 76 -9.91 -16.80 -1.66
CA GLY A 76 -8.46 -16.59 -1.53
C GLY A 76 -8.03 -15.68 -0.38
N GLY A 77 -8.96 -15.22 0.46
CA GLY A 77 -8.74 -14.16 1.44
C GLY A 77 -7.65 -14.39 2.47
N TYR A 78 -7.16 -15.62 2.66
CA TYR A 78 -6.03 -15.92 3.54
C TYR A 78 -4.66 -15.60 2.89
N LYS A 79 -4.59 -15.52 1.56
CA LYS A 79 -3.37 -15.24 0.79
C LYS A 79 -3.15 -13.75 0.50
N VAL A 80 -4.06 -12.89 0.95
CA VAL A 80 -4.01 -11.44 0.67
C VAL A 80 -2.75 -10.83 1.25
N ILE A 81 -2.08 -9.98 0.47
CA ILE A 81 -0.89 -9.25 0.88
C ILE A 81 -1.10 -7.74 0.99
N GLY A 82 -1.91 -7.13 0.14
CA GLY A 82 -2.11 -5.68 0.18
C GLY A 82 -3.00 -5.15 -0.93
N VAL A 83 -2.87 -3.87 -1.19
CA VAL A 83 -3.70 -3.09 -2.13
C VAL A 83 -2.82 -2.36 -3.14
N VAL A 84 -3.18 -2.33 -4.41
CA VAL A 84 -2.44 -1.61 -5.45
C VAL A 84 -2.41 -0.11 -5.14
N SER A 85 -1.21 0.44 -4.95
CA SER A 85 -0.96 1.85 -4.68
C SER A 85 -0.46 2.59 -5.92
N THR A 86 -0.78 3.88 -6.04
CA THR A 86 -0.32 4.75 -7.13
C THR A 86 0.77 5.72 -6.73
N ALA A 87 0.83 6.07 -5.46
CA ALA A 87 1.72 7.13 -4.97
C ALA A 87 2.22 6.81 -3.56
N PRO A 88 2.98 5.71 -3.39
CA PRO A 88 3.50 5.35 -2.08
C PRO A 88 4.48 6.41 -1.56
N GLY A 89 4.49 6.62 -0.25
CA GLY A 89 5.47 7.47 0.42
C GLY A 89 6.85 6.81 0.47
N ILE A 90 6.86 5.49 0.63
CA ILE A 90 8.08 4.66 0.57
C ILE A 90 7.83 3.52 -0.40
N ILE A 91 8.77 3.31 -1.32
CA ILE A 91 8.74 2.20 -2.27
C ILE A 91 9.93 1.27 -2.06
N LEU A 92 9.66 0.03 -1.79
CA LEU A 92 10.64 -1.05 -1.71
C LEU A 92 10.74 -1.75 -3.07
N ASN A 93 11.89 -2.38 -3.32
CA ASN A 93 12.10 -3.17 -4.54
C ASN A 93 11.82 -2.39 -5.84
N LYS A 94 12.23 -1.11 -5.86
CA LYS A 94 11.85 -0.13 -6.91
C LYS A 94 12.26 -0.52 -8.33
N ASP A 95 13.32 -1.34 -8.48
CA ASP A 95 13.87 -1.73 -9.77
C ASP A 95 13.16 -2.97 -10.37
N THR A 96 12.25 -3.59 -9.63
CA THR A 96 11.41 -4.67 -10.14
C THR A 96 10.40 -4.11 -11.14
N GLU A 97 10.29 -4.76 -12.30
CA GLU A 97 9.20 -4.50 -13.25
C GLU A 97 7.91 -5.09 -12.69
N GLY A 98 7.06 -4.25 -12.11
CA GLY A 98 5.85 -4.70 -11.44
C GLY A 98 5.02 -3.55 -10.89
N VAL A 99 3.98 -3.90 -10.17
CA VAL A 99 3.03 -2.96 -9.55
C VAL A 99 3.39 -2.71 -8.09
N ALA A 100 3.19 -1.47 -7.63
CA ALA A 100 3.39 -1.11 -6.23
C ALA A 100 2.19 -1.58 -5.39
N ILE A 101 2.43 -2.40 -4.40
CA ILE A 101 1.42 -2.92 -3.48
C ILE A 101 1.64 -2.29 -2.11
N ALA A 102 0.66 -1.53 -1.62
CA ALA A 102 0.65 -1.00 -0.28
C ALA A 102 0.54 -2.15 0.73
N LEU A 103 1.57 -2.28 1.57
CA LEU A 103 1.67 -3.29 2.62
C LEU A 103 1.26 -2.74 3.99
N LYS A 104 1.32 -1.41 4.15
CA LYS A 104 1.01 -0.71 5.40
C LYS A 104 0.71 0.76 5.13
N GLY A 105 -0.19 1.33 5.93
CA GLY A 105 -0.48 2.77 5.88
C GLY A 105 -1.79 3.09 5.16
N LYS A 106 -1.98 4.36 4.83
CA LYS A 106 -3.24 4.87 4.28
C LYS A 106 -3.21 4.87 2.75
N THR A 107 -4.16 4.19 2.13
CA THR A 107 -4.29 4.11 0.66
C THR A 107 -5.76 3.99 0.24
N LEU A 108 -6.03 4.17 -1.06
CA LEU A 108 -7.34 3.91 -1.65
C LEU A 108 -7.53 2.41 -1.89
N CYS A 109 -8.73 1.91 -1.62
CA CYS A 109 -9.12 0.54 -1.89
C CYS A 109 -10.46 0.50 -2.62
N LYS A 110 -10.59 -0.34 -3.64
CA LYS A 110 -11.87 -0.66 -4.26
C LYS A 110 -12.68 -1.55 -3.33
N VAL A 111 -13.87 -1.12 -3.02
CA VAL A 111 -14.75 -1.87 -2.11
C VAL A 111 -16.18 -1.85 -2.65
N GLN A 112 -16.95 -2.85 -2.26
CA GLN A 112 -18.39 -2.91 -2.47
C GLN A 112 -19.10 -2.82 -1.12
N GLY A 113 -20.05 -1.89 -1.01
CA GLY A 113 -20.76 -1.58 0.23
C GLY A 113 -21.95 -2.51 0.53
N PRO A 114 -22.70 -2.25 1.60
CA PRO A 114 -22.51 -1.11 2.51
C PRO A 114 -21.31 -1.29 3.44
N ILE A 115 -20.63 -0.19 3.75
CA ILE A 115 -19.44 -0.17 4.62
C ILE A 115 -19.55 1.03 5.56
N HIS A 116 -19.21 0.85 6.82
CA HIS A 116 -19.13 1.92 7.80
C HIS A 116 -17.68 2.22 8.16
N LYS A 117 -17.40 3.47 8.48
CA LYS A 117 -16.10 3.87 9.02
C LYS A 117 -15.74 3.03 10.25
N GLY A 118 -14.53 2.44 10.20
CA GLY A 118 -14.06 1.51 11.23
C GLY A 118 -14.31 0.03 10.88
N ASP A 119 -15.06 -0.28 9.82
CA ASP A 119 -15.27 -1.65 9.40
C ASP A 119 -13.96 -2.31 8.95
N PRO A 120 -13.72 -3.56 9.38
CA PRO A 120 -12.64 -4.36 8.83
C PRO A 120 -12.97 -4.80 7.40
N ILE A 121 -12.10 -4.48 6.47
CA ILE A 121 -12.21 -4.84 5.06
C ILE A 121 -11.51 -6.17 4.81
N ILE A 122 -12.21 -7.09 4.17
CA ILE A 122 -11.67 -8.37 3.69
C ILE A 122 -11.74 -8.43 2.17
N ALA A 123 -10.85 -9.22 1.57
CA ALA A 123 -10.88 -9.46 0.13
C ALA A 123 -12.13 -10.27 -0.27
N HIS A 124 -12.73 -9.88 -1.37
CA HIS A 124 -13.80 -10.60 -2.03
C HIS A 124 -13.31 -11.09 -3.40
N ASP A 125 -14.05 -10.87 -4.46
CA ASP A 125 -13.70 -11.32 -5.81
C ASP A 125 -13.19 -10.14 -6.65
N ASP A 126 -12.38 -10.44 -7.68
CA ASP A 126 -11.89 -9.48 -8.68
C ASP A 126 -11.21 -8.22 -8.08
N GLY A 127 -10.40 -8.39 -7.06
CA GLY A 127 -9.67 -7.28 -6.44
C GLY A 127 -10.50 -6.38 -5.53
N ILE A 128 -11.77 -6.71 -5.29
CA ILE A 128 -12.71 -5.88 -4.52
C ILE A 128 -12.69 -6.28 -3.05
N GLY A 129 -12.82 -5.30 -2.15
CA GLY A 129 -13.02 -5.48 -0.72
C GLY A 129 -14.49 -5.37 -0.31
N ILE A 130 -14.85 -6.00 0.78
CA ILE A 130 -16.17 -5.89 1.44
C ILE A 130 -15.99 -5.76 2.96
N SER A 131 -17.01 -5.22 3.64
CA SER A 131 -17.02 -5.24 5.09
C SER A 131 -17.14 -6.68 5.62
N LYS A 132 -16.22 -7.06 6.51
CA LYS A 132 -16.28 -8.35 7.19
C LYS A 132 -17.56 -8.50 8.05
N LEU A 133 -18.09 -7.39 8.55
CA LEU A 133 -19.26 -7.41 9.44
C LEU A 133 -20.56 -7.68 8.69
N ASN A 134 -20.64 -7.27 7.42
CA ASN A 134 -21.83 -7.38 6.58
C ASN A 134 -21.81 -8.58 5.65
N SER A 135 -20.71 -9.33 5.62
CA SER A 135 -20.58 -10.47 4.71
C SER A 135 -21.08 -11.77 5.35
N ASN A 136 -21.88 -12.53 4.61
CA ASN A 136 -22.21 -13.92 4.96
C ASN A 136 -20.95 -14.82 4.95
N LEU A 137 -19.81 -14.30 4.46
CA LEU A 137 -18.47 -14.89 4.49
C LEU A 137 -17.80 -14.72 5.87
N ALA A 138 -18.38 -13.90 6.77
CA ALA A 138 -17.90 -13.75 8.14
C ALA A 138 -17.90 -15.06 8.94
N SER A 139 -18.65 -16.07 8.49
CA SER A 139 -18.58 -17.44 9.03
C SER A 139 -17.28 -18.18 8.70
N ASN A 140 -16.52 -17.74 7.68
CA ASN A 140 -15.18 -18.24 7.39
C ASN A 140 -14.15 -17.42 8.16
N SER A 141 -13.80 -17.87 9.36
CA SER A 141 -12.82 -17.23 10.26
C SER A 141 -11.41 -17.04 9.67
N SER A 142 -11.14 -17.59 8.49
CA SER A 142 -9.83 -17.59 7.82
C SER A 142 -9.59 -16.38 6.91
N SER A 143 -10.57 -15.50 6.66
CA SER A 143 -10.36 -14.31 5.81
C SER A 143 -9.51 -13.28 6.54
N LYS A 144 -8.31 -12.99 5.97
CA LYS A 144 -7.40 -11.96 6.48
C LYS A 144 -8.03 -10.58 6.26
N VAL A 145 -7.96 -9.73 7.29
CA VAL A 145 -8.32 -8.31 7.18
C VAL A 145 -7.23 -7.61 6.37
N VAL A 146 -7.63 -6.93 5.30
CA VAL A 146 -6.75 -6.13 4.45
C VAL A 146 -6.48 -4.78 5.08
N GLY A 147 -7.52 -4.18 5.66
CA GLY A 147 -7.45 -2.86 6.25
C GLY A 147 -8.73 -2.50 7.00
N ILE A 148 -8.73 -1.28 7.52
CA ILE A 148 -9.85 -0.67 8.22
C ILE A 148 -10.36 0.52 7.41
N SER A 149 -11.67 0.59 7.19
CA SER A 149 -12.29 1.69 6.45
C SER A 149 -12.16 3.02 7.21
N LEU A 150 -11.85 4.09 6.47
CA LEU A 150 -11.86 5.47 6.99
C LEU A 150 -13.09 6.26 6.54
N GLU A 151 -13.94 5.66 5.71
CA GLU A 151 -15.10 6.28 5.10
C GLU A 151 -16.33 5.40 5.21
N ASP A 152 -17.52 6.02 5.02
CA ASP A 152 -18.80 5.34 4.93
C ASP A 152 -19.24 5.19 3.47
N ILE A 153 -19.86 4.06 3.13
CA ILE A 153 -20.56 3.84 1.85
C ILE A 153 -21.96 3.29 2.15
N GLU A 154 -22.95 3.98 1.62
CA GLU A 154 -24.33 3.48 1.56
C GLU A 154 -24.57 2.76 0.22
N GLY A 155 -25.28 1.63 0.26
CA GLY A 155 -25.62 0.84 -0.93
C GLY A 155 -24.50 -0.08 -1.42
N ASP A 156 -24.78 -0.80 -2.53
CA ASP A 156 -23.95 -1.92 -3.03
C ASP A 156 -23.00 -1.52 -4.18
N GLU A 157 -22.83 -0.23 -4.43
CA GLU A 157 -21.95 0.24 -5.51
C GLU A 157 -20.48 -0.02 -5.19
N ILE A 158 -19.70 -0.30 -6.24
CA ILE A 158 -18.24 -0.37 -6.13
C ILE A 158 -17.68 1.05 -6.12
N LYS A 159 -16.94 1.38 -5.06
CA LYS A 159 -16.28 2.68 -4.88
C LYS A 159 -14.84 2.51 -4.42
N LYS A 160 -14.02 3.54 -4.66
CA LYS A 160 -12.70 3.66 -4.03
C LYS A 160 -12.83 4.51 -2.78
N ILE A 161 -12.41 3.97 -1.65
CA ILE A 161 -12.38 4.64 -0.36
C ILE A 161 -11.01 4.61 0.27
N GLU A 162 -10.74 5.53 1.17
CA GLU A 162 -9.54 5.48 2.00
C GLU A 162 -9.67 4.38 3.06
N ILE A 163 -8.63 3.56 3.15
CA ILE A 163 -8.46 2.57 4.22
C ILE A 163 -7.08 2.70 4.87
N ILE A 164 -6.93 2.16 6.07
CA ILE A 164 -5.62 1.87 6.66
C ILE A 164 -5.33 0.40 6.42
N VAL A 165 -4.32 0.08 5.62
CA VAL A 165 -3.81 -1.29 5.44
C VAL A 165 -3.14 -1.76 6.74
N VAL A 166 -3.46 -2.95 7.23
CA VAL A 166 -3.04 -3.47 8.54
C VAL A 166 -2.21 -4.74 8.43
#